data_4ad609cc8e24e9c2d5c10c30c16831de
#
_entry.id   4ad609cc8e24e9c2d5c10c30c16831de
#
_cell.length_a   1.000
_cell.length_b   1.000
_cell.length_c   1.000
_cell.angle_alpha   90.00
_cell.angle_beta   90.00
_cell.angle_gamma   90.00
#
_symmetry.space_group_name_H-M   'P 1'
#
loop_
_entity.id
_entity.type
_entity.pdbx_description
1 polymer ?
#
loop_
_entity_poly.entity_id
_entity_poly.type
_entity_poly.pdbx_seq_one_letter_code
_entity_poly.pdbx_strand_id
1 'polypeptide(L)'
;MGFAGLLPVTLDRQNTEMTRLRITSCGLTFIAETNPDAPQTVAAFLKLLPYTQKIIHVRWSGEGCWVPLGEFKLENDGVAVGFENHTSHPSVGDILFYPGGYSETEIIMAYGSCLFASKMGQLAGNHFLTIVEGKEKLRELGVKVLWEGAQDITFEKI
;
A
#
# COMPACT_ATOMS: atom_id res chain seq x y z
N MET A 1 -38.51 16.84 -31.18
CA MET A 1 -37.83 15.77 -30.37
C MET A 1 -36.50 16.31 -29.91
N GLY A 2 -36.46 16.77 -28.66
CA GLY A 2 -35.23 17.35 -28.08
C GLY A 2 -34.37 16.22 -27.50
N PHE A 3 -33.11 16.12 -27.97
CA PHE A 3 -32.08 15.35 -27.29
C PHE A 3 -31.69 16.14 -26.05
N ALA A 4 -32.06 15.62 -24.87
CA ALA A 4 -31.54 16.10 -23.62
C ALA A 4 -30.06 15.73 -23.57
N GLY A 5 -29.18 16.73 -23.70
CA GLY A 5 -27.75 16.55 -23.52
C GLY A 5 -27.45 16.07 -22.11
N LEU A 6 -26.85 14.88 -22.01
CA LEU A 6 -26.20 14.45 -20.79
C LEU A 6 -25.04 15.44 -20.52
N LEU A 7 -25.20 16.20 -19.44
CA LEU A 7 -24.10 17.00 -18.91
C LEU A 7 -22.99 16.04 -18.48
N PRO A 8 -21.72 16.30 -18.81
CA PRO A 8 -20.63 15.49 -18.32
C PRO A 8 -20.61 15.57 -16.79
N VAL A 9 -20.68 14.40 -16.15
CA VAL A 9 -20.40 14.28 -14.73
C VAL A 9 -18.93 14.65 -14.56
N THR A 10 -18.67 15.89 -14.19
CA THR A 10 -17.37 16.29 -13.67
C THR A 10 -17.19 15.54 -12.37
N LEU A 11 -16.41 14.45 -12.39
CA LEU A 11 -15.82 13.90 -11.20
C LEU A 11 -15.00 15.03 -10.58
N ASP A 12 -15.56 15.63 -9.54
CA ASP A 12 -14.85 16.56 -8.68
C ASP A 12 -13.72 15.75 -8.05
N ARG A 13 -12.54 15.76 -8.69
CA ARG A 13 -11.33 15.33 -8.06
C ARG A 13 -11.08 16.34 -6.95
N GLN A 14 -11.65 16.05 -5.79
CA GLN A 14 -11.26 16.76 -4.59
C GLN A 14 -9.75 16.77 -4.61
N ASN A 15 -9.20 17.97 -4.62
CA ASN A 15 -7.76 18.23 -4.59
C ASN A 15 -7.24 17.72 -3.25
N THR A 16 -7.09 16.38 -3.15
CA THR A 16 -6.48 15.72 -2.00
C THR A 16 -5.02 16.04 -2.10
N GLU A 17 -4.60 17.02 -1.33
CA GLU A 17 -3.19 17.34 -1.11
C GLU A 17 -2.43 16.06 -0.82
N MET A 18 -1.41 15.74 -1.64
CA MET A 18 -0.58 14.57 -1.41
C MET A 18 0.18 14.72 -0.10
N THR A 19 -0.01 13.76 0.78
CA THR A 19 0.72 13.70 2.05
C THR A 19 1.99 12.88 1.87
N ARG A 20 3.08 13.36 2.44
CA ARG A 20 4.36 12.64 2.44
C ARG A 20 4.55 11.91 3.77
N LEU A 21 5.07 10.70 3.67
CA LEU A 21 5.39 9.86 4.80
C LEU A 21 6.87 9.48 4.77
N ARG A 22 7.47 9.41 5.96
CA ARG A 22 8.76 8.75 6.14
C ARG A 22 8.51 7.30 6.50
N ILE A 23 9.23 6.40 5.81
CA ILE A 23 9.23 4.98 6.10
C ILE A 23 10.64 4.59 6.52
N THR A 24 10.77 3.94 7.66
CA THR A 24 12.06 3.47 8.18
C THR A 24 12.02 1.98 8.45
N SER A 25 13.02 1.26 7.98
CA SER A 25 13.21 -0.17 8.24
C SER A 25 14.67 -0.55 7.99
N CYS A 26 15.22 -1.45 8.80
CA CYS A 26 16.61 -1.94 8.62
C CYS A 26 17.67 -0.83 8.57
N GLY A 27 17.46 0.29 9.25
CA GLY A 27 18.35 1.46 9.20
C GLY A 27 18.27 2.26 7.88
N LEU A 28 17.33 1.91 7.01
CA LEU A 28 17.08 2.60 5.74
C LEU A 28 15.88 3.54 5.88
N THR A 29 15.92 4.65 5.16
CA THR A 29 14.84 5.65 5.13
C THR A 29 14.35 5.84 3.71
N PHE A 30 13.04 5.85 3.57
CA PHE A 30 12.31 6.08 2.30
C PHE A 30 11.30 7.19 2.51
N ILE A 31 11.02 7.95 1.46
CA ILE A 31 9.91 8.90 1.44
C ILE A 31 8.86 8.39 0.46
N ALA A 32 7.62 8.32 0.93
CA ALA A 32 6.47 7.92 0.13
C ALA A 32 5.47 9.06 0.03
N GLU A 33 4.70 9.05 -1.04
CA GLU A 33 3.56 9.95 -1.24
C GLU A 33 2.26 9.15 -1.30
N THR A 34 1.21 9.73 -0.75
CA THR A 34 -0.14 9.16 -0.83
C THR A 34 -0.69 9.22 -2.25
N ASN A 35 -1.45 8.19 -2.64
CA ASN A 35 -2.09 8.13 -3.94
C ASN A 35 -3.52 8.68 -3.85
N PRO A 36 -3.86 9.76 -4.60
CA PRO A 36 -5.19 10.36 -4.57
C PRO A 36 -6.30 9.45 -5.11
N ASP A 37 -5.95 8.38 -5.83
CA ASP A 37 -6.91 7.42 -6.39
C ASP A 37 -7.34 6.35 -5.37
N ALA A 38 -6.74 6.36 -4.17
CA ALA A 38 -7.14 5.50 -3.04
C ALA A 38 -7.50 6.33 -1.79
N PRO A 39 -8.47 7.25 -1.89
CA PRO A 39 -8.73 8.24 -0.85
C PRO A 39 -9.21 7.64 0.46
N GLN A 40 -10.01 6.58 0.45
CA GLN A 40 -10.52 5.94 1.67
C GLN A 40 -9.40 5.22 2.41
N THR A 41 -8.56 4.49 1.68
CA THR A 41 -7.40 3.79 2.22
C THR A 41 -6.40 4.76 2.83
N VAL A 42 -6.07 5.83 2.11
CA VAL A 42 -5.18 6.89 2.59
C VAL A 42 -5.71 7.54 3.86
N ALA A 43 -6.98 7.98 3.85
CA ALA A 43 -7.58 8.66 5.00
C ALA A 43 -7.56 7.77 6.25
N ALA A 44 -7.90 6.49 6.10
CA ALA A 44 -7.90 5.54 7.19
C ALA A 44 -6.49 5.23 7.70
N PHE A 45 -5.53 5.03 6.78
CA PHE A 45 -4.15 4.73 7.15
C PHE A 45 -3.46 5.89 7.86
N LEU A 46 -3.68 7.12 7.42
CA LEU A 46 -3.10 8.31 8.06
C LEU A 46 -3.51 8.47 9.53
N LYS A 47 -4.68 7.95 9.92
CA LYS A 47 -5.14 7.96 11.32
C LYS A 47 -4.35 6.99 12.22
N LEU A 48 -3.66 6.01 11.64
CA LEU A 48 -2.85 5.05 12.40
C LEU A 48 -1.46 5.60 12.76
N LEU A 49 -1.01 6.67 12.09
CA LEU A 49 0.36 7.16 12.21
C LEU A 49 0.64 7.83 13.58
N PRO A 50 1.83 7.65 14.16
CA PRO A 50 2.90 6.77 13.69
C PRO A 50 2.53 5.30 13.84
N TYR A 51 2.93 4.47 12.87
CA TYR A 51 2.52 3.08 12.78
C TYR A 51 3.74 2.18 12.60
N THR A 52 3.97 1.31 13.55
CA THR A 52 5.09 0.35 13.53
C THR A 52 4.56 -1.07 13.50
N GLN A 53 5.06 -1.86 12.57
CA GLN A 53 4.71 -3.27 12.40
C GLN A 53 5.94 -4.09 12.05
N LYS A 54 5.79 -5.40 11.94
CA LYS A 54 6.82 -6.28 11.40
C LYS A 54 6.66 -6.42 9.90
N ILE A 55 7.76 -6.34 9.18
CA ILE A 55 7.83 -6.63 7.75
C ILE A 55 8.66 -7.90 7.52
N ILE A 56 8.16 -8.77 6.67
CA ILE A 56 8.82 -10.03 6.28
C ILE A 56 8.87 -10.14 4.76
N HIS A 57 9.70 -11.03 4.25
CA HIS A 57 9.73 -11.29 2.80
C HIS A 57 8.50 -12.07 2.36
N VAL A 58 7.96 -11.73 1.19
CA VAL A 58 6.84 -12.47 0.60
C VAL A 58 7.24 -13.91 0.26
N ARG A 59 6.25 -14.80 0.20
CA ARG A 59 6.45 -16.21 -0.13
C ARG A 59 5.97 -16.57 -1.53
N TRP A 60 4.98 -15.87 -2.06
CA TRP A 60 4.29 -16.23 -3.31
C TRP A 60 4.35 -15.15 -4.38
N SER A 61 4.73 -13.93 -4.03
CA SER A 61 4.61 -12.78 -4.93
C SER A 61 5.88 -12.44 -5.72
N GLY A 62 7.02 -13.00 -5.36
CA GLY A 62 8.29 -12.71 -6.02
C GLY A 62 9.17 -11.75 -5.20
N GLU A 63 9.58 -10.61 -5.78
CA GLU A 63 10.45 -9.65 -5.13
C GLU A 63 9.65 -8.56 -4.41
N GLY A 64 9.16 -8.91 -3.24
CA GLY A 64 8.37 -8.02 -2.38
C GLY A 64 8.58 -8.30 -0.90
N CYS A 65 8.19 -7.34 -0.08
CA CYS A 65 8.10 -7.47 1.37
C CYS A 65 6.67 -7.18 1.80
N TRP A 66 6.21 -7.80 2.87
CA TRP A 66 4.85 -7.63 3.33
C TRP A 66 4.75 -7.48 4.84
N VAL A 67 3.71 -6.77 5.25
CA VAL A 67 3.33 -6.61 6.64
C VAL A 67 2.06 -7.43 6.86
N PRO A 68 2.15 -8.60 7.50
CA PRO A 68 0.95 -9.39 7.79
C PRO A 68 0.15 -8.73 8.91
N LEU A 69 -1.15 -8.56 8.70
CA LEU A 69 -2.05 -7.91 9.65
C LEU A 69 -3.18 -8.83 10.13
N GLY A 70 -3.23 -10.08 9.66
CA GLY A 70 -4.22 -11.06 10.09
C GLY A 70 -5.65 -10.61 9.82
N GLU A 71 -6.45 -10.56 10.87
CA GLU A 71 -7.87 -10.17 10.80
C GLU A 71 -8.11 -8.67 10.99
N PHE A 72 -7.05 -7.87 11.06
CA PHE A 72 -7.16 -6.42 11.21
C PHE A 72 -8.03 -5.83 10.09
N LYS A 73 -8.94 -4.92 10.47
CA LYS A 73 -9.75 -4.16 9.50
C LYS A 73 -9.35 -2.70 9.53
N LEU A 74 -8.93 -2.20 8.37
CA LEU A 74 -8.70 -0.78 8.20
C LEU A 74 -10.07 -0.10 8.06
N GLU A 75 -10.35 0.88 8.90
CA GLU A 75 -11.64 1.54 8.95
C GLU A 75 -11.48 3.06 8.84
N ASN A 76 -12.45 3.68 8.22
CA ASN A 76 -12.60 5.12 8.17
C ASN A 76 -13.96 5.48 8.76
N ASP A 77 -13.96 6.14 9.93
CA ASP A 77 -15.17 6.50 10.68
C ASP A 77 -16.12 5.30 10.95
N GLY A 78 -15.52 4.15 11.34
CA GLY A 78 -16.27 2.93 11.66
C GLY A 78 -16.71 2.11 10.45
N VAL A 79 -16.35 2.51 9.23
CA VAL A 79 -16.66 1.79 8.00
C VAL A 79 -15.39 1.14 7.46
N ALA A 80 -15.41 -0.17 7.25
CA ALA A 80 -14.28 -0.90 6.70
C ALA A 80 -13.96 -0.42 5.28
N VAL A 81 -12.67 -0.20 5.01
CA VAL A 81 -12.18 0.15 3.69
C VAL A 81 -12.33 -1.05 2.75
N GLY A 82 -12.97 -0.85 1.62
CA GLY A 82 -13.08 -1.84 0.56
C GLY A 82 -12.00 -1.68 -0.51
N PHE A 83 -12.21 -2.32 -1.66
CA PHE A 83 -11.29 -2.20 -2.79
C PHE A 83 -11.47 -0.88 -3.53
N GLU A 84 -10.36 -0.21 -3.75
CA GLU A 84 -10.27 1.00 -4.59
C GLU A 84 -8.87 1.06 -5.20
N ASN A 85 -8.75 1.51 -6.45
CA ASN A 85 -7.47 1.62 -7.16
C ASN A 85 -6.57 0.37 -6.98
N HIS A 86 -7.18 -0.81 -6.98
CA HIS A 86 -6.50 -2.06 -6.67
C HIS A 86 -5.82 -2.67 -7.91
N THR A 87 -4.68 -3.26 -7.66
CA THR A 87 -3.87 -3.92 -8.68
C THR A 87 -3.21 -5.18 -8.12
N SER A 88 -2.94 -6.14 -9.01
CA SER A 88 -2.10 -7.31 -8.74
C SER A 88 -0.65 -7.09 -9.20
N HIS A 89 -0.36 -6.01 -9.91
CA HIS A 89 0.90 -5.75 -10.59
C HIS A 89 1.58 -4.47 -10.07
N PRO A 90 2.09 -4.47 -8.82
CA PRO A 90 2.80 -3.32 -8.32
C PRO A 90 4.10 -3.09 -9.09
N SER A 91 4.41 -1.82 -9.36
CA SER A 91 5.74 -1.40 -9.79
C SER A 91 6.68 -1.26 -8.59
N VAL A 92 7.98 -1.22 -8.83
CA VAL A 92 8.96 -1.01 -7.77
C VAL A 92 8.65 0.27 -6.99
N GLY A 93 8.52 0.16 -5.68
CA GLY A 93 8.19 1.26 -4.80
C GLY A 93 6.70 1.47 -4.56
N ASP A 94 5.83 0.77 -5.28
CA ASP A 94 4.38 0.79 -4.98
C ASP A 94 4.11 0.02 -3.69
N ILE A 95 3.23 0.59 -2.88
CA ILE A 95 2.77 -0.02 -1.63
C ILE A 95 1.27 -0.21 -1.74
N LEU A 96 0.83 -1.47 -1.58
CA LEU A 96 -0.57 -1.85 -1.69
C LEU A 96 -1.11 -2.25 -0.33
N PHE A 97 -2.34 -1.86 -0.06
CA PHE A 97 -3.11 -2.33 1.09
C PHE A 97 -4.17 -3.34 0.63
N TYR A 98 -4.08 -4.55 1.12
CA TYR A 98 -5.10 -5.58 0.89
C TYR A 98 -6.07 -5.60 2.07
N PRO A 99 -7.35 -5.25 1.85
CA PRO A 99 -8.32 -5.09 2.94
C PRO A 99 -8.84 -6.41 3.53
N GLY A 100 -8.33 -7.53 3.09
CA GLY A 100 -8.76 -8.85 3.56
C GLY A 100 -9.94 -9.42 2.76
N GLY A 101 -10.51 -10.48 3.27
CA GLY A 101 -11.65 -11.19 2.69
C GLY A 101 -11.26 -12.57 2.21
N TYR A 102 -10.60 -12.69 1.07
CA TYR A 102 -10.15 -13.98 0.53
C TYR A 102 -8.89 -14.51 1.22
N SER A 103 -7.98 -13.64 1.58
CA SER A 103 -6.79 -13.91 2.37
C SER A 103 -6.73 -12.93 3.55
N GLU A 104 -5.70 -13.02 4.38
CA GLU A 104 -5.53 -12.10 5.50
C GLU A 104 -5.24 -10.66 5.04
N THR A 105 -5.58 -9.69 5.88
CA THR A 105 -5.24 -8.29 5.66
C THR A 105 -3.73 -8.12 5.66
N GLU A 106 -3.20 -7.34 4.71
CA GLU A 106 -1.77 -7.14 4.58
C GLU A 106 -1.40 -5.87 3.82
N ILE A 107 -0.18 -5.42 4.03
CA ILE A 107 0.46 -4.40 3.21
C ILE A 107 1.59 -5.07 2.44
N ILE A 108 1.70 -4.82 1.14
CA ILE A 108 2.81 -5.32 0.33
C ILE A 108 3.57 -4.16 -0.32
N MET A 109 4.89 -4.30 -0.37
CA MET A 109 5.80 -3.36 -1.00
C MET A 109 6.69 -4.11 -1.98
N ALA A 110 6.63 -3.74 -3.26
CA ALA A 110 7.47 -4.33 -4.30
C ALA A 110 8.85 -3.68 -4.32
N TYR A 111 9.90 -4.49 -4.34
CA TYR A 111 11.27 -4.02 -4.53
C TYR A 111 11.90 -4.50 -5.85
N GLY A 112 11.19 -5.31 -6.60
CA GLY A 112 11.57 -5.85 -7.89
C GLY A 112 10.39 -6.44 -8.63
N SER A 113 10.57 -7.54 -9.36
CA SER A 113 9.51 -8.23 -10.08
C SER A 113 8.54 -8.87 -9.10
N CYS A 114 7.31 -8.40 -9.08
CA CYS A 114 6.29 -8.78 -8.11
C CYS A 114 4.92 -8.91 -8.77
N LEU A 115 4.30 -10.08 -8.58
CA LEU A 115 2.88 -10.31 -8.83
C LEU A 115 2.22 -10.60 -7.49
N PHE A 116 1.28 -9.76 -7.06
CA PHE A 116 0.68 -9.89 -5.75
C PHE A 116 -0.13 -11.19 -5.64
N ALA A 117 0.29 -12.06 -4.73
CA ALA A 117 -0.34 -13.36 -4.52
C ALA A 117 -0.18 -13.84 -3.08
N SER A 118 -1.11 -14.68 -2.65
CA SER A 118 -1.05 -15.44 -1.41
C SER A 118 -1.06 -16.94 -1.72
N LYS A 119 -1.00 -17.78 -0.69
CA LYS A 119 -1.24 -19.23 -0.84
C LYS A 119 -2.60 -19.57 -1.45
N MET A 120 -3.54 -18.61 -1.41
CA MET A 120 -4.88 -18.75 -1.97
C MET A 120 -4.95 -18.38 -3.47
N GLY A 121 -3.86 -17.90 -4.05
CA GLY A 121 -3.78 -17.43 -5.42
C GLY A 121 -3.55 -15.93 -5.53
N GLN A 122 -3.80 -15.40 -6.73
CA GLN A 122 -3.59 -13.99 -7.03
C GLN A 122 -4.51 -13.09 -6.22
N LEU A 123 -3.96 -12.01 -5.70
CA LEU A 123 -4.67 -10.97 -4.98
C LEU A 123 -4.54 -9.62 -5.70
N ALA A 124 -5.43 -8.69 -5.39
CA ALA A 124 -5.30 -7.30 -5.79
C ALA A 124 -5.39 -6.41 -4.55
N GLY A 125 -4.45 -5.51 -4.39
CA GLY A 125 -4.40 -4.59 -3.25
C GLY A 125 -4.53 -3.14 -3.68
N ASN A 126 -5.03 -2.30 -2.78
CA ASN A 126 -5.23 -0.87 -3.02
C ASN A 126 -3.88 -0.16 -3.09
N HIS A 127 -3.53 0.38 -4.24
CA HIS A 127 -2.31 1.17 -4.39
C HIS A 127 -2.52 2.54 -3.73
N PHE A 128 -2.01 2.69 -2.50
CA PHE A 128 -2.28 3.87 -1.67
C PHE A 128 -1.05 4.71 -1.36
N LEU A 129 0.16 4.17 -1.52
CA LEU A 129 1.44 4.87 -1.35
C LEU A 129 2.39 4.51 -2.47
N THR A 130 3.26 5.46 -2.82
CA THR A 130 4.38 5.23 -3.74
C THR A 130 5.65 5.83 -3.13
N ILE A 131 6.71 5.04 -3.05
CA ILE A 131 8.03 5.53 -2.64
C ILE A 131 8.57 6.41 -3.75
N VAL A 132 8.90 7.66 -3.41
CA VAL A 132 9.41 8.68 -4.33
C VAL A 132 10.87 9.03 -4.08
N GLU A 133 11.38 8.77 -2.88
CA GLU A 133 12.79 8.92 -2.53
C GLU A 133 13.31 7.64 -1.85
N GLY A 134 14.49 7.20 -2.24
CA GLY A 134 15.12 6.01 -1.68
C GLY A 134 14.86 4.71 -2.44
N LYS A 135 14.22 4.75 -3.61
CA LYS A 135 13.94 3.55 -4.42
C LYS A 135 15.18 2.69 -4.67
N GLU A 136 16.32 3.32 -4.86
CA GLU A 136 17.61 2.66 -5.08
C GLU A 136 18.04 1.77 -3.89
N LYS A 137 17.47 1.97 -2.71
CA LYS A 137 17.77 1.18 -1.50
C LYS A 137 16.76 0.06 -1.25
N LEU A 138 15.69 -0.03 -2.03
CA LEU A 138 14.65 -1.04 -1.81
C LEU A 138 15.16 -2.46 -1.93
N ARG A 139 16.06 -2.73 -2.86
CA ARG A 139 16.65 -4.07 -3.01
C ARG A 139 17.46 -4.45 -1.77
N GLU A 140 18.18 -3.51 -1.16
CA GLU A 140 18.89 -3.75 0.10
C GLU A 140 17.93 -4.15 1.21
N LEU A 141 16.79 -3.46 1.32
CA LEU A 141 15.73 -3.84 2.26
C LEU A 141 15.23 -5.26 1.99
N GLY A 142 14.87 -5.56 0.75
CA GLY A 142 14.37 -6.87 0.35
C GLY A 142 15.33 -8.01 0.66
N VAL A 143 16.62 -7.82 0.38
CA VAL A 143 17.66 -8.81 0.65
C VAL A 143 17.85 -9.01 2.17
N LYS A 144 17.86 -7.94 2.95
CA LYS A 144 17.94 -8.04 4.42
C LYS A 144 16.77 -8.81 5.01
N VAL A 145 15.56 -8.49 4.60
CA VAL A 145 14.36 -9.16 5.09
C VAL A 145 14.34 -10.64 4.68
N LEU A 146 14.81 -10.94 3.47
CA LEU A 146 14.90 -12.32 2.96
C LEU A 146 15.84 -13.19 3.81
N TRP A 147 17.02 -12.67 4.16
CA TRP A 147 18.05 -13.45 4.83
C TRP A 147 18.08 -13.31 6.34
N GLU A 148 17.66 -12.17 6.87
CA GLU A 148 17.70 -11.90 8.32
C GLU A 148 16.33 -12.10 9.01
N GLY A 149 15.25 -12.23 8.22
CA GLY A 149 13.89 -12.44 8.75
C GLY A 149 13.17 -11.14 9.10
N ALA A 150 12.18 -11.23 9.98
CA ALA A 150 11.30 -10.12 10.34
C ALA A 150 12.06 -8.92 10.89
N GLN A 151 11.74 -7.75 10.35
CA GLN A 151 12.28 -6.45 10.76
C GLN A 151 11.15 -5.51 11.17
N ASP A 152 11.47 -4.49 11.94
CA ASP A 152 10.51 -3.42 12.20
C ASP A 152 10.41 -2.50 10.99
N ILE A 153 9.20 -2.04 10.71
CA ILE A 153 8.90 -0.98 9.75
C ILE A 153 8.03 0.07 10.42
N THR A 154 8.40 1.34 10.27
CA THR A 154 7.66 2.46 10.85
C THR A 154 7.25 3.44 9.76
N PHE A 155 5.99 3.83 9.79
CA PHE A 155 5.40 4.85 8.92
C PHE A 155 5.11 6.10 9.76
N GLU A 156 5.59 7.25 9.33
CA GLU A 156 5.40 8.52 10.01
C GLU A 156 5.02 9.61 9.01
N LYS A 157 4.14 10.51 9.42
CA LYS A 157 3.83 11.71 8.64
C LYS A 157 4.95 12.74 8.80
N ILE A 158 5.34 13.36 7.69
CA ILE A 158 6.35 14.45 7.68
C ILE A 158 5.78 15.74 7.11
#